data_daffd3f9baa2ea5ad9561313a1136c93
#
_entry.id   daffd3f9baa2ea5ad9561313a1136c93
#
_cell.length_a   1.000
_cell.length_b   1.000
_cell.length_c   1.000
_cell.angle_alpha   90.00
_cell.angle_beta   90.00
_cell.angle_gamma   90.00
#
_symmetry.space_group_name_H-M   'P 1'
#
loop_
_entity.id
_entity.type
_entity.pdbx_description
1 polymer ?
#
loop_
_entity_poly.entity_id
_entity_poly.type
_entity_poly.pdbx_seq_one_letter_code
_entity_poly.pdbx_strand_id
1 'polypeptide(L)'
;MSDNYLLKMYQKAAKLPRGRRLFSIMFSRKAPYFGTIKPLIAELRPDYCKVTFKKRRAVENHIGTVHVIAICNAMEAAMGALAEASIPKHLRWIPKGMDVRYTAKATSDITAIAEVAPGAWENGPELPVTVTAYRDDGTVVVEGT
;
A
#
# COMPACT_ATOMS: atom_id res chain seq x y z
N MET A 1 -4.70 -20.24 10.94
CA MET A 1 -3.89 -19.10 11.47
C MET A 1 -2.69 -18.90 10.57
N SER A 2 -2.56 -17.74 10.02
CA SER A 2 -1.37 -17.39 9.23
C SER A 2 -0.16 -17.32 10.16
N ASP A 3 0.84 -18.14 9.87
CA ASP A 3 2.12 -18.16 10.61
C ASP A 3 3.09 -17.08 10.07
N ASN A 4 2.52 -16.05 9.47
CA ASN A 4 3.25 -14.97 8.82
C ASN A 4 3.86 -14.01 9.86
N TYR A 5 5.17 -13.91 9.85
CA TYR A 5 5.93 -13.10 10.81
C TYR A 5 5.62 -11.60 10.68
N LEU A 6 5.55 -11.09 9.46
CA LEU A 6 5.28 -9.66 9.23
C LEU A 6 3.89 -9.28 9.72
N LEU A 7 2.90 -10.11 9.43
CA LEU A 7 1.52 -9.91 9.87
C LEU A 7 1.41 -9.92 11.39
N LYS A 8 2.09 -10.86 12.04
CA LYS A 8 2.14 -10.93 13.52
C LYS A 8 2.79 -9.69 14.13
N MET A 9 3.88 -9.20 13.53
CA MET A 9 4.52 -7.95 13.97
C MET A 9 3.58 -6.76 13.85
N TYR A 10 2.90 -6.64 12.72
CA TYR A 10 1.93 -5.57 12.52
C TYR A 10 0.79 -5.62 13.55
N GLN A 11 0.21 -6.80 13.76
CA GLN A 11 -0.88 -7.00 14.73
C GLN A 11 -0.46 -6.63 16.15
N LYS A 12 0.76 -6.99 16.56
CA LYS A 12 1.31 -6.60 17.87
C LYS A 12 1.52 -5.10 17.96
N ALA A 13 2.12 -4.51 16.94
CA ALA A 13 2.37 -3.07 16.88
C ALA A 13 1.05 -2.28 16.92
N ALA A 14 0.03 -2.73 16.21
CA ALA A 14 -1.27 -2.05 16.11
C ALA A 14 -2.00 -1.95 17.46
N LYS A 15 -1.64 -2.79 18.43
CA LYS A 15 -2.19 -2.75 19.81
C LYS A 15 -1.54 -1.68 20.69
N LEU A 16 -0.41 -1.12 20.25
CA LEU A 16 0.37 -0.15 21.02
C LEU A 16 0.09 1.28 20.53
N PRO A 17 0.17 2.28 21.42
CA PRO A 17 0.09 3.68 21.01
C PRO A 17 1.19 3.99 19.96
N ARG A 18 0.79 4.59 18.84
CA ARG A 18 1.69 4.90 17.71
C ARG A 18 2.40 3.68 17.09
N GLY A 19 1.97 2.47 17.42
CA GLY A 19 2.61 1.25 16.93
C GLY A 19 2.53 1.08 15.42
N ARG A 20 1.40 1.47 14.80
CA ARG A 20 1.28 1.47 13.33
C ARG A 20 2.28 2.39 12.68
N ARG A 21 2.52 3.56 13.27
CA ARG A 21 3.53 4.51 12.77
C ARG A 21 4.94 3.94 12.86
N LEU A 22 5.30 3.34 13.98
CA LEU A 22 6.60 2.67 14.15
C LEU A 22 6.80 1.54 13.15
N PHE A 23 5.79 0.71 12.97
CA PHE A 23 5.83 -0.36 11.97
C PHE A 23 6.05 0.20 10.55
N SER A 24 5.34 1.27 10.22
CA SER A 24 5.44 1.92 8.91
C SER A 24 6.84 2.50 8.65
N ILE A 25 7.46 3.09 9.67
CA ILE A 25 8.84 3.58 9.59
C ILE A 25 9.81 2.41 9.37
N MET A 26 9.65 1.31 10.11
CA MET A 26 10.46 0.10 9.93
C MET A 26 10.32 -0.48 8.52
N PHE A 27 9.10 -0.61 8.05
CA PHE A 27 8.79 -1.09 6.70
C PHE A 27 9.47 -0.21 5.63
N SER A 28 9.35 1.10 5.78
CA SER A 28 9.95 2.07 4.85
C SER A 28 11.47 2.04 4.88
N ARG A 29 12.09 1.73 6.02
CA ARG A 29 13.55 1.60 6.10
C ARG A 29 14.10 0.42 5.31
N LYS A 30 13.33 -0.65 5.19
CA LYS A 30 13.72 -1.82 4.37
C LYS A 30 13.57 -1.56 2.87
N ALA A 31 12.68 -0.67 2.48
CA ALA A 31 12.48 -0.22 1.12
C ALA A 31 12.45 1.32 1.10
N PRO A 32 13.63 1.97 1.12
CA PRO A 32 13.74 3.41 1.43
C PRO A 32 12.91 4.33 0.55
N TYR A 33 12.67 3.95 -0.70
CA TYR A 33 11.87 4.77 -1.61
C TYR A 33 10.44 4.99 -1.11
N PHE A 34 9.83 4.00 -0.46
CA PHE A 34 8.51 4.16 0.15
C PHE A 34 8.52 5.25 1.23
N GLY A 35 9.62 5.43 1.93
CA GLY A 35 9.76 6.47 2.96
C GLY A 35 9.65 7.90 2.43
N THR A 36 9.85 8.11 1.13
CA THR A 36 9.77 9.46 0.52
C THR A 36 8.38 10.08 0.62
N ILE A 37 7.35 9.27 0.70
CA ILE A 37 5.96 9.74 0.89
C ILE A 37 5.53 9.75 2.36
N LYS A 38 6.36 9.27 3.29
CA LYS A 38 6.05 9.10 4.72
C LYS A 38 4.75 8.32 4.93
N PRO A 39 4.66 7.07 4.44
CA PRO A 39 3.42 6.32 4.47
C PRO A 39 3.08 5.84 5.87
N LEU A 40 1.79 5.74 6.15
CA LEU A 40 1.24 5.00 7.29
C LEU A 40 0.54 3.75 6.77
N ILE A 41 0.96 2.56 7.21
CA ILE A 41 0.22 1.33 6.98
C ILE A 41 -0.92 1.31 7.99
N ALA A 42 -2.08 1.80 7.56
CA ALA A 42 -3.23 2.02 8.44
C ALA A 42 -3.96 0.73 8.75
N GLU A 43 -3.95 -0.23 7.84
CA GLU A 43 -4.56 -1.54 8.00
C GLU A 43 -3.79 -2.58 7.20
N LEU A 44 -3.52 -3.71 7.81
CA LEU A 44 -2.86 -4.85 7.17
C LEU A 44 -3.48 -6.14 7.69
N ARG A 45 -4.03 -6.93 6.79
CA ARG A 45 -4.58 -8.26 7.07
C ARG A 45 -4.36 -9.15 5.84
N PRO A 46 -4.57 -10.45 5.93
CA PRO A 46 -4.42 -11.29 4.76
C PRO A 46 -5.22 -10.76 3.56
N ASP A 47 -4.54 -10.64 2.41
CA ASP A 47 -5.13 -10.22 1.13
C ASP A 47 -5.64 -8.78 1.07
N TYR A 48 -5.25 -7.93 2.04
CA TYR A 48 -5.68 -6.54 2.10
C TYR A 48 -4.63 -5.64 2.78
N CYS A 49 -4.38 -4.48 2.19
CA CYS A 49 -3.56 -3.44 2.83
C CYS A 49 -4.08 -2.04 2.50
N LYS A 50 -4.14 -1.20 3.52
CA LYS A 50 -4.46 0.22 3.39
C LYS A 50 -3.27 1.06 3.83
N VAL A 51 -2.81 1.93 2.93
CA VAL A 51 -1.73 2.88 3.17
C VAL A 51 -2.26 4.30 3.02
N THR A 52 -1.93 5.17 3.96
CA THR A 52 -2.26 6.60 3.87
C THR A 52 -1.00 7.43 3.87
N PHE A 53 -1.04 8.59 3.22
CA PHE A 53 0.00 9.60 3.34
C PHE A 53 -0.57 11.01 3.19
N LYS A 54 0.13 11.97 3.77
CA LYS A 54 -0.29 13.38 3.82
C LYS A 54 0.09 14.11 2.54
N LYS A 55 -0.84 14.95 2.07
CA LYS A 55 -0.51 15.96 1.08
C LYS A 55 0.45 16.97 1.70
N ARG A 56 1.60 17.16 1.10
CA ARG A 56 2.62 18.13 1.51
C ARG A 56 3.47 18.50 0.29
N ARG A 57 4.17 19.62 0.36
CA ARG A 57 4.92 20.15 -0.80
C ARG A 57 5.83 19.12 -1.47
N ALA A 58 6.51 18.28 -0.68
CA ALA A 58 7.44 17.29 -1.22
C ALA A 58 6.81 16.20 -2.11
N VAL A 59 5.49 16.03 -2.04
CA VAL A 59 4.75 15.06 -2.86
C VAL A 59 3.80 15.72 -3.86
N GLU A 60 3.90 17.05 -4.03
CA GLU A 60 3.02 17.79 -4.94
C GLU A 60 3.66 17.95 -6.33
N ASN A 61 2.79 18.07 -7.32
CA ASN A 61 3.15 18.44 -8.68
C ASN A 61 3.11 19.96 -8.87
N HIS A 62 3.36 20.44 -10.10
CA HIS A 62 3.42 21.86 -10.44
C HIS A 62 2.09 22.62 -10.31
N ILE A 63 0.97 21.93 -10.21
CA ILE A 63 -0.35 22.56 -10.01
C ILE A 63 -0.85 22.48 -8.56
N GLY A 64 0.00 22.02 -7.62
CA GLY A 64 -0.33 21.96 -6.21
C GLY A 64 -1.22 20.80 -5.80
N THR A 65 -1.38 19.77 -6.65
CA THR A 65 -2.05 18.53 -6.27
C THR A 65 -1.01 17.45 -5.96
N VAL A 66 -1.43 16.35 -5.33
CA VAL A 66 -0.52 15.24 -5.07
C VAL A 66 -0.07 14.65 -6.41
N HIS A 67 1.24 14.49 -6.55
CA HIS A 67 1.82 13.92 -7.77
C HIS A 67 1.39 12.45 -7.91
N VAL A 68 0.94 12.07 -9.10
CA VAL A 68 0.47 10.71 -9.35
C VAL A 68 1.54 9.64 -9.06
N ILE A 69 2.81 9.95 -9.26
CA ILE A 69 3.90 8.99 -8.97
C ILE A 69 4.03 8.77 -7.45
N ALA A 70 3.76 9.77 -6.62
CA ALA A 70 3.67 9.59 -5.18
C ALA A 70 2.51 8.66 -4.81
N ILE A 71 1.39 8.75 -5.50
CA ILE A 71 0.24 7.86 -5.33
C ILE A 71 0.59 6.43 -5.76
N CYS A 72 1.25 6.26 -6.89
CA CYS A 72 1.74 4.95 -7.36
C CYS A 72 2.72 4.34 -6.36
N ASN A 73 3.58 5.14 -5.74
CA ASN A 73 4.46 4.70 -4.65
C ASN A 73 3.64 4.11 -3.49
N ALA A 74 2.59 4.79 -3.05
CA ALA A 74 1.71 4.28 -1.98
C ALA A 74 0.98 3.00 -2.39
N MET A 75 0.54 2.90 -3.64
CA MET A 75 -0.14 1.72 -4.18
C MET A 75 0.82 0.52 -4.22
N GLU A 76 2.06 0.73 -4.63
CA GLU A 76 3.08 -0.34 -4.61
C GLU A 76 3.44 -0.73 -3.19
N ALA A 77 3.57 0.23 -2.27
CA ALA A 77 3.80 -0.07 -0.85
C ALA A 77 2.65 -0.90 -0.26
N ALA A 78 1.41 -0.58 -0.58
CA ALA A 78 0.24 -1.34 -0.14
C ALA A 78 0.24 -2.77 -0.72
N MET A 79 0.54 -2.91 -2.01
CA MET A 79 0.67 -4.22 -2.67
C MET A 79 1.80 -5.03 -2.06
N GLY A 80 2.96 -4.44 -1.84
CA GLY A 80 4.13 -5.12 -1.27
C GLY A 80 3.88 -5.59 0.16
N ALA A 81 3.27 -4.76 1.00
CA ALA A 81 2.93 -5.14 2.37
C ALA A 81 1.87 -6.27 2.38
N LEU A 82 0.86 -6.17 1.51
CA LEU A 82 -0.14 -7.22 1.32
C LEU A 82 0.54 -8.54 0.92
N ALA A 83 1.42 -8.48 -0.07
CA ALA A 83 2.13 -9.67 -0.57
C ALA A 83 2.96 -10.34 0.54
N GLU A 84 3.74 -9.56 1.27
CA GLU A 84 4.55 -10.10 2.38
C GLU A 84 3.69 -10.69 3.51
N ALA A 85 2.52 -10.12 3.76
CA ALA A 85 1.61 -10.59 4.81
C ALA A 85 0.75 -11.79 4.40
N SER A 86 0.65 -12.09 3.11
CA SER A 86 -0.37 -13.01 2.58
C SER A 86 0.20 -14.20 1.82
N ILE A 87 1.38 -14.07 1.21
CA ILE A 87 1.94 -15.09 0.33
C ILE A 87 2.19 -16.41 1.08
N PRO A 88 1.81 -17.56 0.50
CA PRO A 88 2.15 -18.88 1.06
C PRO A 88 3.67 -19.05 1.18
N LYS A 89 4.10 -19.78 2.21
CA LYS A 89 5.54 -19.99 2.52
C LYS A 89 6.36 -20.60 1.39
N HIS A 90 5.73 -21.41 0.54
CA HIS A 90 6.39 -22.08 -0.59
C HIS A 90 6.54 -21.21 -1.83
N LEU A 91 5.93 -20.00 -1.83
CA LEU A 91 5.97 -19.08 -2.96
C LEU A 91 6.90 -17.89 -2.69
N ARG A 92 7.34 -17.28 -3.77
CA ARG A 92 8.05 -16.00 -3.77
C ARG A 92 7.36 -15.07 -4.75
N TRP A 93 7.48 -13.77 -4.54
CA TRP A 93 6.87 -12.78 -5.42
C TRP A 93 7.87 -11.73 -5.86
N ILE A 94 7.60 -11.15 -7.01
CA ILE A 94 8.31 -9.98 -7.52
C ILE A 94 7.31 -9.15 -8.33
N PRO A 95 7.30 -7.82 -8.20
CA PRO A 95 6.43 -6.99 -9.03
C PRO A 95 6.89 -7.05 -10.49
N LYS A 96 5.96 -7.20 -11.42
CA LYS A 96 6.22 -7.25 -12.86
C LYS A 96 5.79 -5.98 -13.58
N GLY A 97 4.89 -5.22 -13.00
CA GLY A 97 4.40 -3.99 -13.62
C GLY A 97 3.20 -3.42 -12.88
N MET A 98 2.76 -2.29 -13.36
CA MET A 98 1.59 -1.59 -12.85
C MET A 98 0.84 -0.99 -14.04
N ASP A 99 -0.47 -1.24 -14.11
CA ASP A 99 -1.35 -0.65 -15.10
C ASP A 99 -2.43 0.13 -14.37
N VAL A 100 -2.35 1.46 -14.42
CA VAL A 100 -3.24 2.34 -13.66
C VAL A 100 -3.79 3.47 -14.52
N ARG A 101 -4.94 3.98 -14.13
CA ARG A 101 -5.59 5.13 -14.74
C ARG A 101 -5.74 6.25 -13.72
N TYR A 102 -5.52 7.48 -14.17
CA TYR A 102 -5.68 8.69 -13.37
C TYR A 102 -7.09 9.23 -13.60
N THR A 103 -7.92 9.19 -12.59
CA THR A 103 -9.36 9.42 -12.75
C THR A 103 -9.86 10.76 -12.20
N ALA A 104 -9.11 11.39 -11.30
CA ALA A 104 -9.45 12.69 -10.74
C ALA A 104 -8.23 13.39 -10.13
N LYS A 105 -8.33 14.68 -9.87
CA LYS A 105 -7.27 15.45 -9.20
C LYS A 105 -7.13 15.03 -7.73
N ALA A 106 -5.90 14.82 -7.30
CA ALA A 106 -5.56 14.43 -5.93
C ALA A 106 -5.34 15.67 -5.06
N THR A 107 -6.42 16.27 -4.58
CA THR A 107 -6.43 17.58 -3.92
C THR A 107 -6.28 17.52 -2.39
N SER A 108 -6.16 16.33 -1.81
CA SER A 108 -6.10 16.11 -0.37
C SER A 108 -5.10 15.01 -0.01
N ASP A 109 -5.03 14.65 1.26
CA ASP A 109 -4.36 13.42 1.72
C ASP A 109 -4.89 12.21 0.95
N ILE A 110 -4.07 11.17 0.82
CA ILE A 110 -4.36 10.02 -0.02
C ILE A 110 -4.48 8.76 0.82
N THR A 111 -5.46 7.93 0.47
CA THR A 111 -5.62 6.56 0.96
C THR A 111 -5.48 5.61 -0.22
N ALA A 112 -4.48 4.73 -0.18
CA ALA A 112 -4.27 3.69 -1.19
C ALA A 112 -4.63 2.33 -0.61
N ILE A 113 -5.41 1.56 -1.35
CA ILE A 113 -5.85 0.22 -0.95
C ILE A 113 -5.40 -0.79 -1.99
N ALA A 114 -4.76 -1.87 -1.52
CA ALA A 114 -4.45 -3.04 -2.33
C ALA A 114 -5.23 -4.23 -1.80
N GLU A 115 -5.77 -5.03 -2.70
CA GLU A 115 -6.55 -6.21 -2.32
C GLU A 115 -6.52 -7.30 -3.39
N VAL A 116 -6.62 -8.56 -2.94
CA VAL A 116 -6.78 -9.74 -3.78
C VAL A 116 -7.88 -10.62 -3.21
N ALA A 117 -8.50 -11.44 -4.08
CA ALA A 117 -9.48 -12.43 -3.64
C ALA A 117 -8.80 -13.52 -2.79
N PRO A 118 -9.48 -14.05 -1.75
CA PRO A 118 -8.96 -15.17 -0.98
C PRO A 118 -8.60 -16.35 -1.88
N GLY A 119 -7.44 -16.97 -1.64
CA GLY A 119 -6.96 -18.13 -2.40
C GLY A 119 -6.33 -17.80 -3.76
N ALA A 120 -6.30 -16.55 -4.18
CA ALA A 120 -5.77 -16.15 -5.47
C ALA A 120 -4.27 -16.47 -5.66
N TRP A 121 -3.50 -16.58 -4.58
CA TRP A 121 -2.06 -16.89 -4.62
C TRP A 121 -1.71 -18.23 -5.27
N GLU A 122 -2.65 -19.18 -5.30
CA GLU A 122 -2.44 -20.49 -5.88
C GLU A 122 -2.92 -20.60 -7.35
N ASN A 123 -3.41 -19.50 -7.94
CA ASN A 123 -4.04 -19.51 -9.26
C ASN A 123 -3.08 -19.37 -10.44
N GLY A 124 -1.79 -19.44 -10.22
CA GLY A 124 -0.81 -19.39 -11.31
C GLY A 124 0.34 -18.41 -11.04
N PRO A 125 1.26 -18.27 -12.03
CA PRO A 125 2.49 -17.52 -11.84
C PRO A 125 2.30 -16.00 -11.80
N GLU A 126 1.18 -15.49 -12.30
CA GLU A 126 0.88 -14.06 -12.30
C GLU A 126 -0.39 -13.78 -11.51
N LEU A 127 -0.29 -12.88 -10.55
CA LEU A 127 -1.40 -12.47 -9.71
C LEU A 127 -1.65 -10.97 -9.85
N PRO A 128 -2.74 -10.55 -10.51
CA PRO A 128 -3.15 -9.16 -10.49
C PRO A 128 -3.65 -8.78 -9.10
N VAL A 129 -3.05 -7.73 -8.54
CA VAL A 129 -3.49 -7.11 -7.29
C VAL A 129 -4.26 -5.84 -7.63
N THR A 130 -5.51 -5.75 -7.22
CA THR A 130 -6.31 -4.53 -7.41
C THR A 130 -5.78 -3.44 -6.51
N VAL A 131 -5.50 -2.27 -7.09
CA VAL A 131 -5.05 -1.08 -6.36
C VAL A 131 -5.96 0.09 -6.68
N THR A 132 -6.34 0.82 -5.62
CA THR A 132 -7.23 1.98 -5.75
C THR A 132 -6.79 3.05 -4.76
N ALA A 133 -6.68 4.28 -5.22
CA ALA A 133 -6.34 5.42 -4.37
C ALA A 133 -7.49 6.42 -4.33
N TYR A 134 -7.74 6.94 -3.15
CA TYR A 134 -8.84 7.85 -2.82
C TYR A 134 -8.30 9.14 -2.22
N ARG A 135 -8.95 10.24 -2.51
CA ARG A 135 -8.82 11.49 -1.73
C ARG A 135 -9.82 11.52 -0.58
N ASP A 136 -9.75 12.53 0.30
CA ASP A 136 -10.51 12.59 1.56
C ASP A 136 -12.03 12.53 1.39
N ASP A 137 -12.57 13.00 0.27
CA ASP A 137 -14.00 12.96 -0.01
C ASP A 137 -14.50 11.62 -0.58
N GLY A 138 -13.62 10.61 -0.65
CA GLY A 138 -13.94 9.29 -1.19
C GLY A 138 -13.85 9.17 -2.70
N THR A 139 -13.50 10.25 -3.40
CA THR A 139 -13.32 10.19 -4.86
C THR A 139 -12.09 9.36 -5.22
N VAL A 140 -12.24 8.44 -6.15
CA VAL A 140 -11.12 7.67 -6.72
C VAL A 140 -10.27 8.61 -7.56
N VAL A 141 -8.97 8.64 -7.28
CA VAL A 141 -8.01 9.47 -8.03
C VAL A 141 -7.11 8.66 -8.94
N VAL A 142 -6.80 7.42 -8.56
CA VAL A 142 -6.05 6.45 -9.37
C VAL A 142 -6.62 5.07 -9.12
N GLU A 143 -6.75 4.26 -10.17
CA GLU A 143 -7.19 2.87 -10.04
C GLU A 143 -6.51 1.97 -11.06
N GLY A 144 -6.39 0.68 -10.75
CA GLY A 144 -5.83 -0.31 -11.67
C GLY A 144 -5.32 -1.57 -10.97
N THR A 145 -4.27 -2.13 -11.55
CA THR A 145 -3.64 -3.37 -11.07
C THR A 145 -2.12 -3.20 -10.98
#